data_fd0c28a0098f1cceb2df257407bc6c6e
#
_entry.id   fd0c28a0098f1cceb2df257407bc6c6e
#
_cell.length_a   1.000
_cell.length_b   1.000
_cell.length_c   1.000
_cell.angle_alpha   90.00
_cell.angle_beta   90.00
_cell.angle_gamma   90.00
#
_symmetry.space_group_name_H-M   'P 1'
#
loop_
_entity.id
_entity.type
_entity.pdbx_description
1 polymer ?
#
loop_
_entity_poly.entity_id
_entity_poly.type
_entity_poly.pdbx_seq_one_letter_code
_entity_poly.pdbx_strand_id
1 'polypeptide(L)'
;MSGASVLELDGVTKVYGEDTPVPALRGVSFSVRRGELVAIVGPSGSGKTTLLHLMGTLERPTSGRAFITGHDIARLTDGELAALRATQIGFVFQQFFLAEHSTLLENVADGLLYAGVSAGARGAQAADALTAVGLGERLKARPTQLSGGQRQRVAIARALIGAPAIVLADEPTGNLDSATGEQIMSLIEQLNDEGATIVVITHEQAIAERCPRRIQILDGRIVADTDASSGDLRR
;
A
#
# COMPACT_ATOMS: atom_id res chain seq x y z
N MET A 1 2.44 17.32 17.81
CA MET A 1 3.56 17.47 16.84
C MET A 1 3.02 16.94 15.52
N SER A 2 2.89 17.80 14.48
CA SER A 2 2.41 17.38 13.15
C SER A 2 3.47 16.46 12.54
N GLY A 3 3.17 15.18 12.41
CA GLY A 3 4.05 14.21 11.77
C GLY A 3 4.34 14.59 10.32
N ALA A 4 5.56 14.33 9.84
CA ALA A 4 5.92 14.60 8.45
C ALA A 4 5.03 13.78 7.49
N SER A 5 4.51 14.43 6.45
CA SER A 5 3.75 13.75 5.40
C SER A 5 4.63 12.78 4.64
N VAL A 6 4.18 11.53 4.44
CA VAL A 6 4.85 10.51 3.62
C VAL A 6 4.26 10.44 2.22
N LEU A 7 3.00 10.85 2.07
CA LEU A 7 2.28 10.99 0.81
C LEU A 7 1.53 12.31 0.81
N GLU A 8 1.58 13.04 -0.30
CA GLU A 8 0.79 14.26 -0.49
C GLU A 8 0.32 14.33 -1.94
N LEU A 9 -0.98 14.51 -2.13
CA LEU A 9 -1.62 14.75 -3.42
C LEU A 9 -2.28 16.13 -3.37
N ASP A 10 -2.04 16.96 -4.39
CA ASP A 10 -2.57 18.29 -4.51
C ASP A 10 -3.15 18.51 -5.91
N GLY A 11 -4.48 18.57 -6.00
CA GLY A 11 -5.23 18.78 -7.23
C GLY A 11 -4.98 17.73 -8.30
N VAL A 12 -4.63 16.49 -7.92
CA VAL A 12 -4.21 15.44 -8.86
C VAL A 12 -5.34 15.01 -9.77
N THR A 13 -5.08 15.04 -11.08
CA THR A 13 -5.95 14.46 -12.09
C THR A 13 -5.27 13.30 -12.81
N LYS A 14 -6.08 12.37 -13.32
CA LYS A 14 -5.62 11.32 -14.24
C LYS A 14 -6.66 11.11 -15.32
N VAL A 15 -6.22 11.23 -16.56
CA VAL A 15 -7.05 11.03 -17.76
C VAL A 15 -6.37 9.96 -18.61
N TYR A 16 -7.13 8.97 -19.04
CA TYR A 16 -6.70 7.91 -19.94
C TYR A 16 -7.29 8.13 -21.34
N GLY A 17 -6.59 7.65 -22.36
CA GLY A 17 -7.00 7.74 -23.77
C GLY A 17 -6.72 9.10 -24.38
N GLU A 18 -6.14 9.11 -25.59
CA GLU A 18 -5.89 10.32 -26.37
C GLU A 18 -7.12 10.70 -27.20
N ASP A 19 -7.73 9.72 -27.90
CA ASP A 19 -8.88 9.96 -28.79
C ASP A 19 -10.21 10.11 -28.02
N THR A 20 -10.37 9.40 -26.90
CA THR A 20 -11.55 9.46 -26.05
C THR A 20 -11.12 9.59 -24.59
N PRO A 21 -10.91 10.82 -24.10
CA PRO A 21 -10.42 11.06 -22.76
C PRO A 21 -11.38 10.56 -21.68
N VAL A 22 -10.94 9.63 -20.84
CA VAL A 22 -11.68 9.11 -19.68
C VAL A 22 -11.02 9.63 -18.40
N PRO A 23 -11.63 10.60 -17.70
CA PRO A 23 -11.09 11.13 -16.46
C PRO A 23 -11.33 10.14 -15.31
N ALA A 24 -10.29 9.47 -14.86
CA ALA A 24 -10.32 8.54 -13.73
C ALA A 24 -10.15 9.24 -12.37
N LEU A 25 -9.34 10.33 -12.32
CA LEU A 25 -9.25 11.20 -11.15
C LEU A 25 -9.48 12.66 -11.56
N ARG A 26 -10.16 13.42 -10.69
CA ARG A 26 -10.70 14.74 -11.00
C ARG A 26 -10.37 15.77 -9.92
N GLY A 27 -9.07 15.99 -9.66
CA GLY A 27 -8.60 16.97 -8.69
C GLY A 27 -8.60 16.43 -7.25
N VAL A 28 -7.95 15.27 -7.05
CA VAL A 28 -7.82 14.62 -5.75
C VAL A 28 -6.75 15.30 -4.91
N SER A 29 -7.08 15.67 -3.67
CA SER A 29 -6.16 16.29 -2.71
C SER A 29 -6.33 15.65 -1.34
N PHE A 30 -5.27 15.08 -0.79
CA PHE A 30 -5.14 14.64 0.60
C PHE A 30 -3.67 14.34 0.91
N SER A 31 -3.35 14.16 2.19
CA SER A 31 -2.02 13.72 2.63
C SER A 31 -2.13 12.55 3.60
N VAL A 32 -1.08 11.73 3.68
CA VAL A 32 -0.93 10.68 4.70
C VAL A 32 0.32 10.97 5.50
N ARG A 33 0.20 11.01 6.83
CA ARG A 33 1.30 11.25 7.76
C ARG A 33 1.94 9.94 8.19
N ARG A 34 3.17 10.01 8.63
CA ARG A 34 3.87 8.83 9.18
C ARG A 34 3.09 8.25 10.36
N GLY A 35 2.92 6.91 10.37
CA GLY A 35 2.20 6.17 11.41
C GLY A 35 0.67 6.19 11.28
N GLU A 36 0.10 6.78 10.22
CA GLU A 36 -1.34 6.72 10.00
C GLU A 36 -1.77 5.35 9.41
N LEU A 37 -2.93 4.87 9.86
CA LEU A 37 -3.70 3.80 9.22
C LEU A 37 -4.95 4.43 8.59
N VAL A 38 -4.99 4.42 7.26
CA VAL A 38 -6.01 5.11 6.46
C VAL A 38 -6.72 4.10 5.57
N ALA A 39 -8.05 4.10 5.56
CA ALA A 39 -8.83 3.40 4.54
C ALA A 39 -9.24 4.34 3.40
N ILE A 40 -9.05 3.90 2.16
CA ILE A 40 -9.62 4.54 0.96
C ILE A 40 -10.75 3.67 0.46
N VAL A 41 -11.98 4.20 0.49
CA VAL A 41 -13.19 3.47 0.16
C VAL A 41 -13.96 4.09 -0.99
N GLY A 42 -14.70 3.26 -1.72
CA GLY A 42 -15.55 3.70 -2.81
C GLY A 42 -16.07 2.53 -3.65
N PRO A 43 -17.10 2.71 -4.47
CA PRO A 43 -17.63 1.66 -5.35
C PRO A 43 -16.62 1.27 -6.44
N SER A 44 -16.86 0.16 -7.14
CA SER A 44 -16.09 -0.20 -8.33
C SER A 44 -16.14 0.93 -9.36
N GLY A 45 -15.00 1.21 -10.01
CA GLY A 45 -14.89 2.29 -10.99
C GLY A 45 -14.75 3.70 -10.40
N SER A 46 -14.72 3.88 -9.09
CA SER A 46 -14.59 5.21 -8.46
C SER A 46 -13.21 5.86 -8.61
N GLY A 47 -12.20 5.14 -9.11
CA GLY A 47 -10.82 5.63 -9.28
C GLY A 47 -9.81 5.10 -8.26
N LYS A 48 -10.18 4.17 -7.37
CA LYS A 48 -9.28 3.60 -6.32
C LYS A 48 -8.02 2.97 -6.90
N THR A 49 -8.14 2.13 -7.92
CA THR A 49 -6.98 1.49 -8.57
C THR A 49 -6.06 2.51 -9.23
N THR A 50 -6.62 3.53 -9.89
CA THR A 50 -5.84 4.63 -10.45
C THR A 50 -5.11 5.41 -9.36
N LEU A 51 -5.79 5.65 -8.24
CA LEU A 51 -5.19 6.32 -7.09
C LEU A 51 -4.06 5.47 -6.49
N LEU A 52 -4.25 4.15 -6.33
CA LEU A 52 -3.21 3.22 -5.93
C LEU A 52 -1.98 3.29 -6.84
N HIS A 53 -2.19 3.27 -8.17
CA HIS A 53 -1.08 3.33 -9.12
C HIS A 53 -0.29 4.63 -9.02
N LEU A 54 -0.95 5.76 -8.77
CA LEU A 54 -0.28 7.05 -8.55
C LEU A 54 0.49 7.07 -7.21
N MET A 55 -0.15 6.66 -6.11
CA MET A 55 0.50 6.55 -4.80
C MET A 55 1.67 5.55 -4.83
N GLY A 56 1.53 4.50 -5.61
CA GLY A 56 2.54 3.46 -5.82
C GLY A 56 3.63 3.83 -6.84
N THR A 57 3.60 5.04 -7.40
CA THR A 57 4.54 5.49 -8.46
C THR A 57 4.58 4.57 -9.69
N LEU A 58 3.50 3.82 -9.94
CA LEU A 58 3.33 2.99 -11.14
C LEU A 58 2.86 3.82 -12.33
N GLU A 59 2.20 4.95 -12.04
CA GLU A 59 1.73 5.92 -13.02
C GLU A 59 2.05 7.35 -12.59
N ARG A 60 2.07 8.28 -13.55
CA ARG A 60 2.22 9.71 -13.30
C ARG A 60 0.85 10.41 -13.39
N PRO A 61 0.63 11.48 -12.63
CA PRO A 61 -0.57 12.30 -12.78
C PRO A 61 -0.59 12.98 -14.17
N THR A 62 -1.78 13.24 -14.69
CA THR A 62 -1.96 14.08 -15.89
C THR A 62 -1.77 15.55 -15.55
N SER A 63 -2.24 15.99 -14.36
CA SER A 63 -1.98 17.31 -13.80
C SER A 63 -2.08 17.27 -12.27
N GLY A 64 -1.77 18.38 -11.61
CA GLY A 64 -1.64 18.44 -10.16
C GLY A 64 -0.25 18.00 -9.70
N ARG A 65 -0.05 17.86 -8.39
CA ARG A 65 1.22 17.50 -7.78
C ARG A 65 1.06 16.28 -6.88
N ALA A 66 2.02 15.37 -6.93
CA ALA A 66 2.04 14.20 -6.07
C ALA A 66 3.46 14.01 -5.50
N PHE A 67 3.56 13.90 -4.17
CA PHE A 67 4.81 13.78 -3.46
C PHE A 67 4.82 12.48 -2.64
N ILE A 68 5.92 11.75 -2.73
CA ILE A 68 6.22 10.60 -1.86
C ILE A 68 7.50 10.93 -1.10
N THR A 69 7.43 10.92 0.21
CA THR A 69 8.57 11.30 1.10
C THR A 69 9.25 12.60 0.68
N GLY A 70 8.45 13.59 0.25
CA GLY A 70 8.92 14.90 -0.21
C GLY A 70 9.42 14.96 -1.66
N HIS A 71 9.45 13.86 -2.39
CA HIS A 71 9.87 13.81 -3.80
C HIS A 71 8.66 14.01 -4.73
N ASP A 72 8.70 15.03 -5.59
CA ASP A 72 7.69 15.26 -6.64
C ASP A 72 7.83 14.18 -7.73
N ILE A 73 6.88 13.22 -7.78
CA ILE A 73 6.94 12.08 -8.69
C ILE A 73 6.83 12.48 -10.18
N ALA A 74 6.29 13.66 -10.49
CA ALA A 74 6.23 14.15 -11.86
C ALA A 74 7.59 14.56 -12.41
N ARG A 75 8.56 14.88 -11.54
CA ARG A 75 9.89 15.37 -11.91
C ARG A 75 10.97 14.29 -11.93
N LEU A 76 10.70 13.12 -11.34
CA LEU A 76 11.65 12.02 -11.26
C LEU A 76 11.73 11.29 -12.61
N THR A 77 12.91 10.81 -12.97
CA THR A 77 13.10 9.86 -14.06
C THR A 77 12.50 8.49 -13.71
N ASP A 78 12.30 7.61 -14.69
CA ASP A 78 11.77 6.27 -14.44
C ASP A 78 12.68 5.44 -13.52
N GLY A 79 14.01 5.62 -13.63
CA GLY A 79 14.98 4.99 -12.74
C GLY A 79 14.85 5.47 -11.29
N GLU A 80 14.67 6.78 -11.08
CA GLU A 80 14.46 7.36 -9.74
C GLU A 80 13.11 6.93 -9.15
N LEU A 81 12.04 6.84 -9.97
CA LEU A 81 10.75 6.29 -9.54
C LEU A 81 10.88 4.82 -9.14
N ALA A 82 11.63 4.01 -9.90
CA ALA A 82 11.88 2.62 -9.55
C ALA A 82 12.65 2.48 -8.24
N ALA A 83 13.67 3.32 -8.01
CA ALA A 83 14.43 3.35 -6.77
C ALA A 83 13.57 3.80 -5.57
N LEU A 84 12.76 4.86 -5.76
CA LEU A 84 11.80 5.34 -4.75
C LEU A 84 10.79 4.24 -4.38
N ARG A 85 10.21 3.58 -5.37
CA ARG A 85 9.27 2.45 -5.16
C ARG A 85 9.94 1.30 -4.40
N ALA A 86 11.14 0.92 -4.79
CA ALA A 86 11.85 -0.21 -4.18
C ALA A 86 12.24 0.04 -2.71
N THR A 87 12.39 1.30 -2.28
CA THR A 87 12.89 1.65 -0.95
C THR A 87 11.85 2.29 -0.02
N GLN A 88 10.83 2.94 -0.58
CA GLN A 88 9.88 3.74 0.21
C GLN A 88 8.46 3.19 0.21
N ILE A 89 8.13 2.25 -0.70
CA ILE A 89 6.75 1.77 -0.87
C ILE A 89 6.69 0.26 -0.75
N GLY A 90 5.88 -0.23 0.18
CA GLY A 90 5.49 -1.65 0.25
C GLY A 90 4.14 -1.87 -0.42
N PHE A 91 3.97 -3.01 -1.08
CA PHE A 91 2.69 -3.38 -1.69
C PHE A 91 2.16 -4.69 -1.13
N VAL A 92 0.89 -4.69 -0.74
CA VAL A 92 0.10 -5.87 -0.42
C VAL A 92 -1.08 -5.89 -1.38
N PHE A 93 -1.24 -6.96 -2.16
CA PHE A 93 -2.31 -7.09 -3.14
C PHE A 93 -3.33 -8.15 -2.71
N GLN A 94 -4.53 -8.07 -3.26
CA GLN A 94 -5.57 -9.09 -3.11
C GLN A 94 -5.09 -10.46 -3.59
N GLN A 95 -4.39 -10.52 -4.73
CA GLN A 95 -3.63 -11.69 -5.17
C GLN A 95 -2.24 -11.62 -4.54
N PHE A 96 -1.81 -12.69 -3.90
CA PHE A 96 -0.59 -12.71 -3.08
C PHE A 96 0.70 -12.50 -3.90
N PHE A 97 0.69 -12.81 -5.20
CA PHE A 97 1.83 -12.73 -6.11
C PHE A 97 3.13 -13.33 -5.53
N LEU A 98 3.01 -14.52 -4.95
CA LEU A 98 4.14 -15.28 -4.44
C LEU A 98 4.68 -16.23 -5.51
N ALA A 99 6.01 -16.33 -5.60
CA ALA A 99 6.70 -17.29 -6.46
C ALA A 99 6.52 -18.70 -5.88
N GLU A 100 5.67 -19.52 -6.51
CA GLU A 100 5.23 -20.83 -5.98
C GLU A 100 6.38 -21.83 -5.82
N HIS A 101 7.44 -21.71 -6.61
CA HIS A 101 8.62 -22.58 -6.61
C HIS A 101 9.70 -22.14 -5.61
N SER A 102 9.63 -20.92 -5.09
CA SER A 102 10.55 -20.38 -4.09
C SER A 102 10.04 -20.64 -2.67
N THR A 103 10.97 -20.67 -1.72
CA THR A 103 10.66 -20.73 -0.29
C THR A 103 10.01 -19.44 0.20
N LEU A 104 9.42 -19.45 1.41
CA LEU A 104 8.89 -18.23 2.01
C LEU A 104 10.00 -17.23 2.28
N LEU A 105 11.16 -17.71 2.72
CA LEU A 105 12.34 -16.87 2.95
C LEU A 105 12.75 -16.13 1.66
N GLU A 106 12.84 -16.83 0.53
CA GLU A 106 13.18 -16.24 -0.76
C GLU A 106 12.11 -15.25 -1.22
N ASN A 107 10.82 -15.61 -1.12
CA ASN A 107 9.72 -14.70 -1.49
C ASN A 107 9.75 -13.38 -0.73
N VAL A 108 10.11 -13.40 0.55
CA VAL A 108 10.21 -12.18 1.36
C VAL A 108 11.52 -11.44 1.08
N ALA A 109 12.65 -12.16 0.95
CA ALA A 109 13.96 -11.57 0.62
C ALA A 109 13.94 -10.82 -0.73
N ASP A 110 13.10 -11.23 -1.69
CA ASP A 110 12.92 -10.57 -2.98
C ASP A 110 12.40 -9.13 -2.83
N GLY A 111 11.71 -8.80 -1.74
CA GLY A 111 11.31 -7.42 -1.41
C GLY A 111 12.48 -6.45 -1.30
N LEU A 112 13.70 -6.95 -1.05
CA LEU A 112 14.94 -6.16 -0.98
C LEU A 112 15.84 -6.31 -2.21
N LEU A 113 15.38 -6.97 -3.26
CA LEU A 113 16.23 -7.29 -4.43
C LEU A 113 16.84 -6.03 -5.07
N TYR A 114 16.07 -4.95 -5.11
CA TYR A 114 16.47 -3.68 -5.72
C TYR A 114 16.84 -2.58 -4.71
N ALA A 115 16.90 -2.93 -3.41
CA ALA A 115 17.23 -1.99 -2.34
C ALA A 115 18.74 -1.88 -2.04
N GLY A 116 19.61 -2.52 -2.84
CA GLY A 116 21.06 -2.50 -2.65
C GLY A 116 21.57 -3.36 -1.47
N VAL A 117 20.71 -4.21 -0.88
CA VAL A 117 21.04 -5.07 0.26
C VAL A 117 21.71 -6.36 -0.21
N SER A 118 22.82 -6.78 0.45
CA SER A 118 23.51 -8.03 0.11
C SER A 118 22.62 -9.27 0.32
N ALA A 119 22.86 -10.34 -0.44
CA ALA A 119 22.04 -11.56 -0.38
C ALA A 119 21.98 -12.16 1.04
N GLY A 120 23.08 -12.19 1.79
CA GLY A 120 23.10 -12.71 3.16
C GLY A 120 22.27 -11.84 4.12
N ALA A 121 22.37 -10.51 4.01
CA ALA A 121 21.60 -9.59 4.83
C ALA A 121 20.09 -9.67 4.50
N ARG A 122 19.71 -9.84 3.22
CA ARG A 122 18.32 -10.04 2.80
C ARG A 122 17.70 -11.28 3.45
N GLY A 123 18.45 -12.39 3.50
CA GLY A 123 17.97 -13.63 4.12
C GLY A 123 17.71 -13.47 5.62
N ALA A 124 18.59 -12.81 6.35
CA ALA A 124 18.40 -12.54 7.78
C ALA A 124 17.16 -11.64 8.02
N GLN A 125 17.05 -10.53 7.30
CA GLN A 125 15.89 -9.62 7.42
C GLN A 125 14.58 -10.30 7.01
N ALA A 126 14.61 -11.20 6.03
CA ALA A 126 13.43 -11.97 5.62
C ALA A 126 12.97 -12.95 6.72
N ALA A 127 13.90 -13.57 7.44
CA ALA A 127 13.58 -14.44 8.57
C ALA A 127 12.92 -13.64 9.72
N ASP A 128 13.45 -12.45 10.03
CA ASP A 128 12.86 -11.56 11.04
C ASP A 128 11.46 -11.11 10.63
N ALA A 129 11.28 -10.67 9.38
CA ALA A 129 9.98 -10.26 8.85
C ALA A 129 8.95 -11.40 8.87
N LEU A 130 9.35 -12.63 8.53
CA LEU A 130 8.48 -13.80 8.63
C LEU A 130 8.12 -14.15 10.08
N THR A 131 9.04 -13.94 11.01
CA THR A 131 8.79 -14.13 12.44
C THR A 131 7.77 -13.13 12.96
N ALA A 132 7.87 -11.85 12.57
CA ALA A 132 6.93 -10.79 12.94
C ALA A 132 5.48 -11.08 12.49
N VAL A 133 5.29 -11.80 11.39
CA VAL A 133 3.95 -12.22 10.93
C VAL A 133 3.54 -13.64 11.38
N GLY A 134 4.29 -14.26 12.31
CA GLY A 134 4.00 -15.58 12.90
C GLY A 134 4.33 -16.76 11.99
N LEU A 135 5.31 -16.62 11.09
CA LEU A 135 5.76 -17.68 10.15
C LEU A 135 7.26 -18.04 10.28
N GLY A 136 7.93 -17.65 11.38
CA GLY A 136 9.35 -17.89 11.61
C GLY A 136 9.77 -19.36 11.57
N GLU A 137 8.89 -20.29 11.97
CA GLU A 137 9.15 -21.74 11.92
C GLU A 137 8.98 -22.36 10.52
N ARG A 138 8.54 -21.56 9.52
CA ARG A 138 8.17 -22.07 8.18
C ARG A 138 9.03 -21.50 7.05
N LEU A 139 10.22 -21.00 7.33
CA LEU A 139 11.09 -20.29 6.36
C LEU A 139 11.34 -21.09 5.07
N LYS A 140 11.47 -22.42 5.16
CA LYS A 140 11.73 -23.31 4.03
C LYS A 140 10.47 -23.85 3.33
N ALA A 141 9.29 -23.55 3.87
CA ALA A 141 8.03 -23.94 3.21
C ALA A 141 7.84 -23.17 1.89
N ARG A 142 6.95 -23.66 1.04
CA ARG A 142 6.56 -23.03 -0.23
C ARG A 142 5.14 -22.50 -0.16
N PRO A 143 4.76 -21.49 -0.96
CA PRO A 143 3.40 -20.92 -0.96
C PRO A 143 2.30 -21.96 -1.19
N THR A 144 2.55 -23.00 -1.97
CA THR A 144 1.61 -24.10 -2.24
C THR A 144 1.24 -24.92 -0.99
N GLN A 145 2.03 -24.83 0.07
CA GLN A 145 1.83 -25.54 1.35
C GLN A 145 1.10 -24.68 2.40
N LEU A 146 0.62 -23.47 2.00
CA LEU A 146 0.03 -22.51 2.90
C LEU A 146 -1.46 -22.30 2.65
N SER A 147 -2.21 -21.98 3.73
CA SER A 147 -3.56 -21.41 3.61
C SER A 147 -3.53 -20.02 2.98
N GLY A 148 -4.69 -19.50 2.55
CA GLY A 148 -4.82 -18.15 2.02
C GLY A 148 -4.30 -17.09 2.99
N GLY A 149 -4.70 -17.14 4.26
CA GLY A 149 -4.23 -16.21 5.29
C GLY A 149 -2.73 -16.29 5.55
N GLN A 150 -2.13 -17.49 5.51
CA GLN A 150 -0.68 -17.62 5.62
C GLN A 150 0.04 -17.03 4.42
N ARG A 151 -0.47 -17.21 3.20
CA ARG A 151 0.07 -16.56 1.99
C ARG A 151 -0.02 -15.04 2.08
N GLN A 152 -1.12 -14.50 2.61
CA GLN A 152 -1.27 -13.05 2.82
C GLN A 152 -0.27 -12.52 3.86
N ARG A 153 -0.01 -13.26 4.95
CA ARG A 153 1.03 -12.90 5.92
C ARG A 153 2.41 -12.84 5.28
N VAL A 154 2.75 -13.77 4.36
CA VAL A 154 4.01 -13.70 3.58
C VAL A 154 4.06 -12.46 2.70
N ALA A 155 2.96 -12.11 2.01
CA ALA A 155 2.90 -10.90 1.19
C ALA A 155 3.06 -9.63 2.03
N ILE A 156 2.48 -9.59 3.24
CA ILE A 156 2.65 -8.48 4.21
C ILE A 156 4.12 -8.41 4.68
N ALA A 157 4.74 -9.53 5.05
CA ALA A 157 6.15 -9.56 5.44
C ALA A 157 7.06 -9.03 4.33
N ARG A 158 6.81 -9.44 3.06
CA ARG A 158 7.53 -8.95 1.89
C ARG A 158 7.35 -7.44 1.67
N ALA A 159 6.16 -6.91 1.93
CA ALA A 159 5.89 -5.48 1.80
C ALA A 159 6.63 -4.64 2.86
N LEU A 160 6.86 -5.20 4.04
CA LEU A 160 7.44 -4.51 5.20
C LEU A 160 8.96 -4.66 5.35
N ILE A 161 9.58 -5.66 4.70
CA ILE A 161 10.99 -6.05 4.91
C ILE A 161 11.98 -4.88 4.75
N GLY A 162 11.69 -3.95 3.85
CA GLY A 162 12.50 -2.76 3.59
C GLY A 162 12.25 -1.60 4.54
N ALA A 163 11.43 -1.76 5.58
CA ALA A 163 10.94 -0.66 6.42
C ALA A 163 10.45 0.53 5.58
N PRO A 164 9.51 0.34 4.63
CA PRO A 164 9.08 1.38 3.72
C PRO A 164 8.43 2.54 4.48
N ALA A 165 8.43 3.74 3.87
CA ALA A 165 7.74 4.89 4.44
C ALA A 165 6.22 4.71 4.44
N ILE A 166 5.69 3.94 3.48
CA ILE A 166 4.25 3.66 3.34
C ILE A 166 4.02 2.26 2.76
N VAL A 167 3.02 1.57 3.28
CA VAL A 167 2.48 0.32 2.72
C VAL A 167 1.12 0.59 2.09
N LEU A 168 0.94 0.19 0.84
CA LEU A 168 -0.30 0.26 0.09
C LEU A 168 -0.90 -1.14 0.01
N ALA A 169 -2.04 -1.35 0.67
CA ALA A 169 -2.74 -2.63 0.73
C ALA A 169 -4.04 -2.57 -0.09
N ASP A 170 -4.03 -3.23 -1.24
CA ASP A 170 -5.18 -3.30 -2.15
C ASP A 170 -6.01 -4.54 -1.87
N GLU A 171 -7.22 -4.36 -1.34
CA GLU A 171 -8.16 -5.42 -0.95
C GLU A 171 -7.47 -6.57 -0.18
N PRO A 172 -6.77 -6.29 0.94
CA PRO A 172 -5.87 -7.26 1.59
C PRO A 172 -6.58 -8.50 2.15
N THR A 173 -7.91 -8.47 2.22
CA THR A 173 -8.78 -9.55 2.74
C THR A 173 -9.67 -10.17 1.67
N GLY A 174 -9.72 -9.61 0.47
CA GLY A 174 -10.72 -9.92 -0.56
C GLY A 174 -10.72 -11.37 -1.10
N ASN A 175 -9.66 -12.15 -0.86
CA ASN A 175 -9.57 -13.57 -1.24
C ASN A 175 -9.61 -14.51 -0.01
N LEU A 176 -10.05 -14.03 1.15
CA LEU A 176 -10.05 -14.75 2.40
C LEU A 176 -11.48 -14.93 2.93
N ASP A 177 -11.69 -15.99 3.71
CA ASP A 177 -12.91 -16.09 4.51
C ASP A 177 -12.93 -15.02 5.62
N SER A 178 -14.10 -14.71 6.16
CA SER A 178 -14.28 -13.63 7.12
C SER A 178 -13.40 -13.77 8.36
N ALA A 179 -13.26 -15.00 8.92
CA ALA A 179 -12.45 -15.21 10.12
C ALA A 179 -10.95 -14.99 9.86
N THR A 180 -10.48 -15.43 8.69
CA THR A 180 -9.11 -15.21 8.25
C THR A 180 -8.88 -13.72 7.93
N GLY A 181 -9.84 -13.06 7.29
CA GLY A 181 -9.82 -11.62 7.01
C GLY A 181 -9.66 -10.78 8.28
N GLU A 182 -10.43 -11.11 9.35
CA GLU A 182 -10.31 -10.48 10.65
C GLU A 182 -8.88 -10.62 11.24
N GLN A 183 -8.25 -11.79 11.12
CA GLN A 183 -6.88 -12.01 11.60
C GLN A 183 -5.86 -11.18 10.81
N ILE A 184 -6.06 -11.01 9.49
CA ILE A 184 -5.19 -10.17 8.67
C ILE A 184 -5.35 -8.70 9.04
N MET A 185 -6.58 -8.23 9.26
CA MET A 185 -6.78 -6.85 9.72
C MET A 185 -6.18 -6.60 11.10
N SER A 186 -6.32 -7.53 12.04
CA SER A 186 -5.67 -7.42 13.35
C SER A 186 -4.14 -7.37 13.25
N LEU A 187 -3.53 -8.11 12.30
CA LEU A 187 -2.11 -7.99 12.02
C LEU A 187 -1.74 -6.61 11.44
N ILE A 188 -2.55 -6.07 10.53
CA ILE A 188 -2.33 -4.72 9.95
C ILE A 188 -2.41 -3.64 11.04
N GLU A 189 -3.38 -3.73 11.96
CA GLU A 189 -3.51 -2.83 13.11
C GLU A 189 -2.31 -2.92 14.04
N GLN A 190 -1.88 -4.13 14.40
CA GLN A 190 -0.68 -4.33 15.22
C GLN A 190 0.56 -3.71 14.57
N LEU A 191 0.78 -3.92 13.26
CA LEU A 191 1.91 -3.35 12.53
C LEU A 191 1.85 -1.81 12.48
N ASN A 192 0.64 -1.24 12.42
CA ASN A 192 0.45 0.21 12.53
C ASN A 192 0.77 0.72 13.94
N ASP A 193 0.35 0.02 14.99
CA ASP A 193 0.68 0.35 16.38
C ASP A 193 2.21 0.30 16.64
N GLU A 194 2.92 -0.56 15.89
CA GLU A 194 4.40 -0.64 15.86
C GLU A 194 5.05 0.48 15.00
N GLY A 195 4.24 1.36 14.39
CA GLY A 195 4.68 2.57 13.68
C GLY A 195 4.66 2.48 12.16
N ALA A 196 4.18 1.40 11.55
CA ALA A 196 4.02 1.33 10.10
C ALA A 196 2.94 2.31 9.63
N THR A 197 3.19 2.99 8.50
CA THR A 197 2.18 3.81 7.81
C THR A 197 1.49 2.94 6.77
N ILE A 198 0.18 2.77 6.87
CA ILE A 198 -0.56 1.83 6.01
C ILE A 198 -1.79 2.50 5.40
N VAL A 199 -1.95 2.36 4.09
CA VAL A 199 -3.16 2.74 3.37
C VAL A 199 -3.84 1.46 2.87
N VAL A 200 -5.05 1.20 3.36
CA VAL A 200 -5.89 0.08 2.95
C VAL A 200 -6.90 0.59 1.92
N ILE A 201 -6.90 0.01 0.73
CA ILE A 201 -7.89 0.28 -0.29
C ILE A 201 -8.89 -0.86 -0.27
N THR A 202 -10.16 -0.54 -0.07
CA THR A 202 -11.20 -1.56 0.00
C THR A 202 -12.57 -1.01 -0.42
N HIS A 203 -13.47 -1.90 -0.80
CA HIS A 203 -14.89 -1.61 -0.96
C HIS A 203 -15.73 -2.15 0.21
N GLU A 204 -15.11 -2.88 1.15
CA GLU A 204 -15.76 -3.46 2.31
C GLU A 204 -15.85 -2.44 3.46
N GLN A 205 -17.08 -2.06 3.83
CA GLN A 205 -17.33 -1.10 4.90
C GLN A 205 -16.77 -1.59 6.26
N ALA A 206 -16.93 -2.88 6.57
CA ALA A 206 -16.45 -3.47 7.81
C ALA A 206 -14.92 -3.34 7.97
N ILE A 207 -14.16 -3.50 6.88
CA ILE A 207 -12.71 -3.31 6.88
C ILE A 207 -12.36 -1.83 7.08
N ALA A 208 -13.08 -0.93 6.40
CA ALA A 208 -12.86 0.50 6.51
C ALA A 208 -13.13 1.04 7.92
N GLU A 209 -14.13 0.51 8.60
CA GLU A 209 -14.51 0.90 9.97
C GLU A 209 -13.43 0.58 11.01
N ARG A 210 -12.54 -0.35 10.72
CA ARG A 210 -11.37 -0.67 11.56
C ARG A 210 -10.24 0.35 11.44
N CYS A 211 -10.22 1.16 10.38
CA CYS A 211 -9.20 2.18 10.18
C CYS A 211 -9.60 3.48 10.88
N PRO A 212 -8.70 4.12 11.65
CA PRO A 212 -8.97 5.37 12.36
C PRO A 212 -9.38 6.52 11.43
N ARG A 213 -8.87 6.54 10.20
CA ARG A 213 -9.18 7.54 9.18
C ARG A 213 -9.71 6.89 7.92
N ARG A 214 -10.74 7.50 7.33
CA ARG A 214 -11.39 7.03 6.10
C ARG A 214 -11.50 8.15 5.10
N ILE A 215 -11.05 7.87 3.87
CA ILE A 215 -11.16 8.74 2.71
C ILE A 215 -12.14 8.08 1.73
N GLN A 216 -13.24 8.74 1.44
CA GLN A 216 -14.22 8.23 0.48
C GLN A 216 -14.01 8.85 -0.89
N ILE A 217 -13.85 7.99 -1.91
CA ILE A 217 -13.73 8.40 -3.30
C ILE A 217 -14.96 7.97 -4.11
N LEU A 218 -15.50 8.88 -4.89
CA LEU A 218 -16.63 8.67 -5.80
C LEU A 218 -16.38 9.44 -7.11
N ASP A 219 -16.53 8.76 -8.26
CA ASP A 219 -16.37 9.34 -9.60
C ASP A 219 -15.07 10.15 -9.75
N GLY A 220 -13.97 9.63 -9.20
CA GLY A 220 -12.64 10.23 -9.26
C GLY A 220 -12.44 11.45 -8.34
N ARG A 221 -13.32 11.72 -7.37
CA ARG A 221 -13.24 12.83 -6.41
C ARG A 221 -13.27 12.30 -4.97
N ILE A 222 -12.56 12.99 -4.06
CA ILE A 222 -12.76 12.79 -2.64
C ILE A 222 -14.07 13.46 -2.25
N VAL A 223 -14.99 12.69 -1.66
CA VAL A 223 -16.29 13.17 -1.20
C VAL A 223 -16.39 13.26 0.32
N ALA A 224 -15.53 12.54 1.05
CA ALA A 224 -15.40 12.64 2.50
C ALA A 224 -13.98 12.24 2.93
N ASP A 225 -13.49 12.86 4.02
CA ASP A 225 -12.28 12.49 4.75
C ASP A 225 -12.56 12.71 6.24
N THR A 226 -12.37 11.67 7.07
CA THR A 226 -12.65 11.74 8.51
C THR A 226 -11.53 12.38 9.32
N ASP A 227 -10.41 12.77 8.69
CA ASP A 227 -9.39 13.58 9.37
C ASP A 227 -9.90 15.01 9.58
N ALA A 228 -10.38 15.30 10.80
CA ALA A 228 -10.86 16.63 11.18
C ALA A 228 -9.79 17.74 11.12
N SER A 229 -8.50 17.38 10.87
CA SER A 229 -7.41 18.36 10.76
C SER A 229 -7.22 18.90 9.34
N SER A 230 -7.83 18.32 8.33
CA SER A 230 -7.86 18.83 6.97
C SER A 230 -9.05 19.79 6.78
N GLY A 231 -9.02 20.90 7.52
CA GLY A 231 -9.96 22.00 7.31
C GLY A 231 -9.65 22.73 6.02
N ASP A 232 -10.06 22.22 4.90
CA ASP A 232 -10.39 22.98 3.69
C ASP A 232 -11.01 22.09 2.59
N LEU A 233 -12.18 21.55 2.82
CA LEU A 233 -13.07 21.22 1.71
C LEU A 233 -13.67 22.55 1.24
N ARG A 234 -12.91 23.32 0.47
CA ARG A 234 -13.46 24.51 -0.22
C ARG A 234 -14.50 24.02 -1.23
N ARG A 235 -15.69 24.56 -1.04
CA ARG A 235 -16.89 24.44 -1.89
C ARG A 235 -16.64 24.86 -3.32
#